data_2d7fb1590fcc609cc4f5f2e05a95e636
#
_entry.id   2d7fb1590fcc609cc4f5f2e05a95e636
#
_cell.length_a   1.000
_cell.length_b   1.000
_cell.length_c   1.000
_cell.angle_alpha   90.00
_cell.angle_beta   90.00
_cell.angle_gamma   90.00
#
_symmetry.space_group_name_H-M   'P 1'
#
loop_
_entity.id
_entity.type
_entity.pdbx_description
1 polymer ?
#
loop_
_entity_poly.entity_id
_entity_poly.type
_entity_poly.pdbx_seq_one_letter_code
_entity_poly.pdbx_strand_id
1 'polypeptide(L)'
;MLARISFGIAAMMAGIIIVAAYVGDRGTEADLIPVATGEKAPAGLERFYDQKLDWDPCGRSICTWVRVPLDYEEPAGETIRLRVKLRPALSDTDARVFINPGGPGGSGVGFVDQFASLTSKELRRERDIVGFDPRGVGRSDPVTCQTDATFDKLIAMDPDPDTLKLVDKLGDGFRKLSKACVKNSGALASHVTTEEAARDLDVLRALMGQKKLTYYGASYGTQLGATYAELFPKRSGALVLDGAVDPSRSKERQGLDQTKSFQRALKAYVADCLEGGSCPLGEDKDAANDNILELLDALEDKSIETRFDRKLTEGAAIYGIAYAMYDPDSWDVLTTGLVRAGFGDGTVLLALSDQYYGRRQDGTYKDNSAQAFFAIRCLDFPKAPDDDTIVRRLPDYSKASPVFGGVMAWSAAECQDWAATSEHPQQPVSAEGAAPIVVIGSTRDPATPYEWSESLAEDLSSGILVTRKGDGHTGYGVGNACVDRVVERYLVFNEEPSGPVTCDDTE
;
A
#
# COMPACT_ATOMS: atom_id res chain seq x y z
N MET A 1 -9.37 -44.33 -6.22
CA MET A 1 -8.00 -43.89 -5.93
C MET A 1 -7.23 -43.48 -7.20
N LEU A 2 -7.57 -43.97 -8.36
CA LEU A 2 -6.93 -43.66 -9.66
C LEU A 2 -7.31 -42.27 -10.26
N ALA A 3 -8.47 -41.71 -9.94
CA ALA A 3 -8.91 -40.39 -10.48
C ALA A 3 -8.21 -39.15 -9.85
N ARG A 4 -7.62 -39.27 -8.67
CA ARG A 4 -6.92 -38.16 -8.02
C ARG A 4 -5.46 -37.98 -8.48
N ILE A 5 -4.85 -39.02 -9.01
CA ILE A 5 -3.47 -38.97 -9.53
C ILE A 5 -3.43 -38.33 -10.92
N SER A 6 -4.47 -38.56 -11.73
CA SER A 6 -4.58 -37.98 -13.09
C SER A 6 -4.77 -36.44 -13.06
N PHE A 7 -5.42 -35.89 -12.04
CA PHE A 7 -5.61 -34.43 -11.92
C PHE A 7 -4.33 -33.70 -11.51
N GLY A 8 -3.50 -34.32 -10.67
CA GLY A 8 -2.19 -33.73 -10.26
C GLY A 8 -1.18 -33.68 -11.41
N ILE A 9 -1.16 -34.70 -12.25
CA ILE A 9 -0.24 -34.78 -13.41
C ILE A 9 -0.70 -33.85 -14.53
N ALA A 10 -2.00 -33.66 -14.75
CA ALA A 10 -2.54 -32.74 -15.72
C ALA A 10 -2.29 -31.25 -15.31
N ALA A 11 -2.37 -30.93 -14.00
CA ALA A 11 -2.07 -29.60 -13.52
C ALA A 11 -0.57 -29.27 -13.57
N MET A 12 0.31 -30.24 -13.31
CA MET A 12 1.76 -30.08 -13.49
C MET A 12 2.13 -29.93 -14.98
N MET A 13 1.56 -30.75 -15.85
CA MET A 13 1.83 -30.64 -17.29
C MET A 13 1.23 -29.37 -17.90
N ALA A 14 0.08 -28.89 -17.43
CA ALA A 14 -0.49 -27.62 -17.88
C ALA A 14 0.37 -26.44 -17.42
N GLY A 15 0.95 -26.47 -16.20
CA GLY A 15 1.90 -25.49 -15.72
C GLY A 15 3.18 -25.45 -16.56
N ILE A 16 3.74 -26.61 -16.87
CA ILE A 16 4.92 -26.75 -17.71
C ILE A 16 4.64 -26.31 -19.17
N ILE A 17 3.47 -26.62 -19.72
CA ILE A 17 3.08 -26.23 -21.08
C ILE A 17 2.85 -24.72 -21.17
N ILE A 18 2.32 -24.06 -20.13
CA ILE A 18 2.12 -22.61 -20.12
C ILE A 18 3.46 -21.87 -19.99
N VAL A 19 4.39 -22.37 -19.19
CA VAL A 19 5.77 -21.83 -19.12
C VAL A 19 6.48 -22.08 -20.44
N ALA A 20 6.40 -23.29 -21.02
CA ALA A 20 7.04 -23.61 -22.30
C ALA A 20 6.46 -22.81 -23.49
N ALA A 21 5.15 -22.49 -23.49
CA ALA A 21 4.52 -21.66 -24.52
C ALA A 21 4.92 -20.17 -24.41
N TYR A 22 5.29 -19.71 -23.22
CA TYR A 22 5.78 -18.33 -22.98
C TYR A 22 7.30 -18.20 -23.19
N VAL A 23 8.03 -19.29 -22.98
CA VAL A 23 9.48 -19.42 -23.22
C VAL A 23 9.80 -19.55 -24.73
N GLY A 24 8.82 -19.88 -25.57
CA GLY A 24 9.01 -20.10 -26.99
C GLY A 24 9.61 -18.94 -27.80
N ASP A 25 9.61 -17.72 -27.26
CA ASP A 25 10.22 -16.54 -27.88
C ASP A 25 11.54 -16.10 -27.17
N ARG A 26 11.90 -16.67 -26.02
CA ARG A 26 13.02 -16.25 -25.18
C ARG A 26 14.12 -17.29 -24.97
N GLY A 27 14.35 -18.22 -25.82
CA GLY A 27 15.43 -19.21 -25.58
C GLY A 27 15.08 -20.23 -24.48
N THR A 28 16.04 -20.68 -23.71
CA THR A 28 15.86 -21.69 -22.66
C THR A 28 15.43 -21.06 -21.33
N GLU A 29 14.81 -21.85 -20.44
CA GLU A 29 14.42 -21.44 -19.08
C GLU A 29 15.61 -20.85 -18.27
N ALA A 30 16.83 -21.22 -18.63
CA ALA A 30 18.06 -20.69 -18.04
C ALA A 30 18.31 -19.21 -18.37
N ASP A 31 17.81 -18.71 -19.50
CA ASP A 31 17.99 -17.31 -19.93
C ASP A 31 17.08 -16.33 -19.17
N LEU A 32 16.08 -16.84 -18.42
CA LEU A 32 15.19 -16.03 -17.59
C LEU A 32 15.76 -15.75 -16.21
N ILE A 33 16.77 -16.50 -15.77
CA ILE A 33 17.32 -16.40 -14.41
C ILE A 33 18.22 -15.18 -14.30
N PRO A 34 17.94 -14.23 -13.39
CA PRO A 34 18.81 -13.09 -13.19
C PRO A 34 20.23 -13.49 -12.78
N VAL A 35 21.20 -12.80 -13.34
CA VAL A 35 22.61 -12.91 -12.92
C VAL A 35 22.91 -11.72 -12.02
N ALA A 36 23.38 -11.99 -10.81
CA ALA A 36 23.74 -10.94 -9.84
C ALA A 36 24.82 -9.99 -10.41
N THR A 37 24.85 -8.74 -9.95
CA THR A 37 25.79 -7.72 -10.41
C THR A 37 27.25 -8.09 -10.15
N GLY A 38 27.52 -8.95 -9.16
CA GLY A 38 28.88 -9.26 -8.70
C GLY A 38 29.61 -8.06 -8.09
N GLU A 39 28.86 -7.00 -7.70
CA GLU A 39 29.43 -5.84 -7.05
C GLU A 39 29.95 -6.19 -5.65
N LYS A 40 30.93 -5.43 -5.17
CA LYS A 40 31.42 -5.60 -3.80
C LYS A 40 30.31 -5.25 -2.81
N ALA A 41 29.88 -6.24 -2.05
CA ALA A 41 28.92 -6.06 -0.98
C ALA A 41 29.46 -5.11 0.12
N PRO A 42 28.58 -4.43 0.87
CA PRO A 42 28.96 -3.80 2.12
C PRO A 42 29.56 -4.84 3.10
N ALA A 43 30.47 -4.39 3.95
CA ALA A 43 31.17 -5.29 4.89
C ALA A 43 30.17 -6.07 5.77
N GLY A 44 30.34 -7.38 5.86
CA GLY A 44 29.47 -8.30 6.62
C GLY A 44 28.20 -8.74 5.87
N LEU A 45 27.90 -8.15 4.71
CA LEU A 45 26.72 -8.49 3.91
C LEU A 45 27.02 -9.40 2.71
N GLU A 46 28.27 -9.85 2.54
CA GLU A 46 28.74 -10.61 1.38
C GLU A 46 27.85 -11.84 1.10
N ARG A 47 27.48 -12.59 2.16
CA ARG A 47 26.64 -13.80 2.04
C ARG A 47 25.25 -13.53 1.47
N PHE A 48 24.75 -12.29 1.58
CA PHE A 48 23.41 -11.90 1.10
C PHE A 48 23.46 -11.42 -0.36
N TYR A 49 24.55 -10.77 -0.77
CA TYR A 49 24.73 -10.29 -2.14
C TYR A 49 25.23 -11.37 -3.10
N ASP A 50 25.89 -12.44 -2.58
CA ASP A 50 26.48 -13.53 -3.36
C ASP A 50 25.64 -14.83 -3.29
N GLN A 51 24.43 -14.80 -2.68
CA GLN A 51 23.60 -15.99 -2.55
C GLN A 51 23.08 -16.46 -3.92
N LYS A 52 23.09 -17.78 -4.11
CA LYS A 52 22.45 -18.42 -5.27
C LYS A 52 20.96 -18.54 -5.02
N LEU A 53 20.19 -18.17 -6.03
CA LEU A 53 18.74 -18.18 -5.97
C LEU A 53 18.19 -19.40 -6.73
N ASP A 54 17.32 -20.15 -6.07
CA ASP A 54 16.55 -21.22 -6.70
C ASP A 54 15.20 -20.63 -7.17
N TRP A 55 14.93 -20.75 -8.47
CA TRP A 55 13.75 -20.20 -9.10
C TRP A 55 12.74 -21.31 -9.44
N ASP A 56 11.51 -21.13 -9.01
CA ASP A 56 10.39 -22.04 -9.29
C ASP A 56 9.37 -21.34 -10.20
N PRO A 57 8.74 -22.05 -11.15
CA PRO A 57 7.61 -21.51 -11.89
C PRO A 57 6.44 -21.12 -10.96
N CYS A 58 5.86 -19.93 -11.17
CA CYS A 58 4.68 -19.47 -10.44
C CYS A 58 3.69 -18.73 -11.36
N GLY A 59 2.91 -19.50 -12.09
CA GLY A 59 1.99 -19.01 -13.12
C GLY A 59 2.72 -18.53 -14.37
N ARG A 60 2.55 -17.24 -14.72
CA ARG A 60 3.26 -16.61 -15.85
C ARG A 60 4.59 -15.96 -15.44
N SER A 61 5.09 -16.31 -14.29
CA SER A 61 6.25 -15.71 -13.64
C SER A 61 7.15 -16.80 -13.09
N ILE A 62 8.33 -16.41 -12.64
CA ILE A 62 9.20 -17.22 -11.80
C ILE A 62 9.29 -16.60 -10.41
N CYS A 63 9.42 -17.42 -9.40
CA CYS A 63 9.44 -17.00 -8.01
C CYS A 63 10.64 -17.59 -7.27
N THR A 64 11.20 -16.83 -6.34
CA THR A 64 12.31 -17.30 -5.50
C THR A 64 12.17 -16.82 -4.06
N TRP A 65 13.04 -17.35 -3.20
CA TRP A 65 13.27 -16.89 -1.85
C TRP A 65 14.63 -16.23 -1.75
N VAL A 66 14.67 -15.04 -1.18
CA VAL A 66 15.91 -14.30 -0.90
C VAL A 66 16.09 -14.20 0.60
N ARG A 67 17.28 -14.51 1.11
CA ARG A 67 17.63 -14.32 2.51
C ARG A 67 18.23 -12.93 2.70
N VAL A 68 17.81 -12.28 3.81
CA VAL A 68 18.38 -11.00 4.26
C VAL A 68 18.63 -11.10 5.77
N PRO A 69 19.49 -10.24 6.34
CA PRO A 69 19.64 -10.23 7.81
C PRO A 69 18.33 -9.80 8.45
N LEU A 70 18.02 -10.37 9.60
CA LEU A 70 16.96 -9.83 10.46
C LEU A 70 17.31 -8.39 10.86
N ASP A 71 18.52 -8.21 11.36
CA ASP A 71 19.11 -6.94 11.77
C ASP A 71 20.32 -6.63 10.90
N TYR A 72 20.33 -5.48 10.23
CA TYR A 72 21.45 -5.01 9.40
C TYR A 72 22.67 -4.56 10.20
N GLU A 73 22.50 -4.28 11.50
CA GLU A 73 23.62 -3.96 12.40
C GLU A 73 24.30 -5.24 12.90
N GLU A 74 23.57 -6.36 12.92
CA GLU A 74 24.09 -7.69 13.28
C GLU A 74 24.00 -8.69 12.13
N PRO A 75 24.64 -8.44 10.97
CA PRO A 75 24.44 -9.23 9.76
C PRO A 75 24.93 -10.69 9.87
N ALA A 76 25.70 -11.03 10.90
CA ALA A 76 26.09 -12.41 11.22
C ALA A 76 25.01 -13.18 12.01
N GLY A 77 24.00 -12.47 12.53
CA GLY A 77 22.92 -13.01 13.36
C GLY A 77 21.83 -13.75 12.58
N GLU A 78 20.61 -13.64 13.04
CA GLU A 78 19.43 -14.27 12.46
C GLU A 78 19.13 -13.72 11.05
N THR A 79 18.44 -14.51 10.25
CA THR A 79 18.03 -14.15 8.89
C THR A 79 16.57 -14.38 8.68
N ILE A 80 15.99 -13.58 7.82
CA ILE A 80 14.61 -13.74 7.32
C ILE A 80 14.62 -13.99 5.82
N ARG A 81 13.47 -14.43 5.29
CA ARG A 81 13.29 -14.72 3.87
C ARG A 81 12.26 -13.80 3.27
N LEU A 82 12.60 -13.26 2.12
CA LEU A 82 11.72 -12.46 1.29
C LEU A 82 11.23 -13.31 0.11
N ARG A 83 9.93 -13.23 -0.18
CA ARG A 83 9.37 -13.82 -1.39
C ARG A 83 9.46 -12.82 -2.53
N VAL A 84 10.04 -13.27 -3.64
CA VAL A 84 10.21 -12.45 -4.86
C VAL A 84 9.51 -13.14 -6.02
N LYS A 85 8.85 -12.36 -6.86
CA LYS A 85 8.23 -12.79 -8.11
C LYS A 85 8.74 -11.92 -9.24
N LEU A 86 9.25 -12.57 -10.29
CA LEU A 86 9.69 -11.93 -11.52
C LEU A 86 8.76 -12.38 -12.66
N ARG A 87 8.09 -11.42 -13.29
CA ARG A 87 7.36 -11.62 -14.52
C ARG A 87 8.23 -11.20 -15.68
N PRO A 88 8.62 -12.14 -16.57
CA PRO A 88 9.47 -11.84 -17.69
C PRO A 88 8.84 -10.83 -18.66
N ALA A 89 9.66 -9.98 -19.23
CA ALA A 89 9.26 -9.12 -20.33
C ALA A 89 8.87 -9.93 -21.58
N LEU A 90 8.26 -9.29 -22.55
CA LEU A 90 7.85 -9.94 -23.81
C LEU A 90 8.97 -10.04 -24.82
N SER A 91 10.09 -9.31 -24.63
CA SER A 91 11.33 -9.43 -25.43
C SER A 91 12.48 -9.88 -24.55
N ASP A 92 13.60 -10.21 -25.16
CA ASP A 92 14.82 -10.54 -24.44
C ASP A 92 15.47 -9.26 -23.90
N THR A 93 15.53 -9.14 -22.56
CA THR A 93 16.08 -7.98 -21.85
C THR A 93 16.54 -8.37 -20.46
N ASP A 94 17.59 -7.69 -19.99
CA ASP A 94 18.08 -7.76 -18.61
C ASP A 94 17.59 -6.58 -17.76
N ALA A 95 16.81 -5.69 -18.36
CA ALA A 95 16.30 -4.51 -17.69
C ALA A 95 15.06 -4.83 -16.85
N ARG A 96 15.03 -4.38 -15.60
CA ARG A 96 13.99 -4.71 -14.63
C ARG A 96 13.39 -3.47 -13.99
N VAL A 97 12.09 -3.51 -13.73
CA VAL A 97 11.39 -2.53 -12.90
C VAL A 97 10.91 -3.23 -11.63
N PHE A 98 11.31 -2.68 -10.48
CA PHE A 98 10.82 -3.12 -9.18
C PHE A 98 9.55 -2.37 -8.83
N ILE A 99 8.60 -3.05 -8.18
CA ILE A 99 7.31 -2.46 -7.87
C ILE A 99 6.90 -2.71 -6.42
N ASN A 100 6.21 -1.71 -5.84
CA ASN A 100 5.58 -1.83 -4.52
C ASN A 100 4.20 -1.14 -4.53
N PRO A 101 3.11 -1.83 -4.12
CA PRO A 101 1.75 -1.27 -4.13
C PRO A 101 1.47 -0.31 -2.97
N GLY A 102 2.32 -0.26 -1.95
CA GLY A 102 2.10 0.53 -0.75
C GLY A 102 1.38 -0.21 0.37
N GLY A 103 0.51 0.47 1.05
CA GLY A 103 -0.16 0.08 2.27
C GLY A 103 0.25 1.00 3.43
N PRO A 104 1.32 0.71 4.27
CA PRO A 104 2.27 -0.42 4.22
C PRO A 104 1.63 -1.78 4.39
N GLY A 105 2.36 -2.83 4.07
CA GLY A 105 1.88 -4.20 4.22
C GLY A 105 1.27 -4.81 2.94
N GLY A 106 1.14 -4.06 1.86
CA GLY A 106 0.70 -4.58 0.56
C GLY A 106 1.71 -5.55 -0.06
N SER A 107 1.21 -6.68 -0.59
CA SER A 107 2.04 -7.70 -1.23
C SER A 107 2.53 -7.25 -2.61
N GLY A 108 3.83 -7.02 -2.75
CA GLY A 108 4.44 -6.75 -4.05
C GLY A 108 4.40 -7.96 -4.98
N VAL A 109 4.52 -9.17 -4.44
CA VAL A 109 4.33 -10.43 -5.19
C VAL A 109 2.91 -10.53 -5.76
N GLY A 110 1.90 -10.13 -4.97
CA GLY A 110 0.50 -10.08 -5.40
C GLY A 110 0.25 -9.01 -6.46
N PHE A 111 0.97 -7.90 -6.41
CA PHE A 111 0.80 -6.74 -7.29
C PHE A 111 1.37 -6.95 -8.70
N VAL A 112 2.32 -7.87 -8.91
CA VAL A 112 2.98 -8.10 -10.22
C VAL A 112 2.00 -8.25 -11.38
N ASP A 113 0.97 -9.08 -11.22
CA ASP A 113 0.03 -9.35 -12.31
C ASP A 113 -0.92 -8.17 -12.55
N GLN A 114 -1.32 -7.47 -11.50
CA GLN A 114 -2.12 -6.25 -11.59
C GLN A 114 -1.31 -5.15 -12.29
N PHE A 115 -0.09 -4.86 -11.83
CA PHE A 115 0.78 -3.86 -12.46
C PHE A 115 1.00 -4.16 -13.94
N ALA A 116 1.27 -5.42 -14.30
CA ALA A 116 1.40 -5.81 -15.70
C ALA A 116 0.13 -5.63 -16.54
N SER A 117 -1.05 -5.55 -15.92
CA SER A 117 -2.31 -5.26 -16.64
C SER A 117 -2.53 -3.75 -16.84
N LEU A 118 -1.95 -2.91 -15.99
CA LEU A 118 -2.03 -1.45 -16.08
C LEU A 118 -1.01 -0.86 -17.07
N THR A 119 0.13 -1.56 -17.27
CA THR A 119 1.23 -1.07 -18.11
C THR A 119 0.99 -1.28 -19.59
N SER A 120 1.63 -0.44 -20.43
CA SER A 120 1.61 -0.59 -21.89
C SER A 120 2.31 -1.89 -22.36
N LYS A 121 2.11 -2.21 -23.64
CA LYS A 121 2.87 -3.29 -24.27
C LYS A 121 4.37 -2.96 -24.36
N GLU A 122 4.73 -1.68 -24.45
CA GLU A 122 6.11 -1.23 -24.56
C GLU A 122 6.87 -1.49 -23.26
N LEU A 123 6.36 -1.07 -22.12
CA LEU A 123 6.97 -1.38 -20.82
C LEU A 123 7.11 -2.90 -20.62
N ARG A 124 6.06 -3.66 -20.95
CA ARG A 124 6.10 -5.14 -20.83
C ARG A 124 7.06 -5.82 -21.80
N ARG A 125 7.43 -5.15 -22.91
CA ARG A 125 8.47 -5.68 -23.83
C ARG A 125 9.85 -5.40 -23.29
N GLU A 126 10.08 -4.23 -22.73
CA GLU A 126 11.40 -3.69 -22.43
C GLU A 126 11.84 -3.94 -20.99
N ARG A 127 10.91 -4.37 -20.09
CA ARG A 127 11.21 -4.54 -18.66
C ARG A 127 10.62 -5.85 -18.11
N ASP A 128 11.43 -6.63 -17.41
CA ASP A 128 10.93 -7.60 -16.46
C ASP A 128 10.31 -6.85 -15.29
N ILE A 129 9.18 -7.35 -14.75
CA ILE A 129 8.52 -6.78 -13.57
C ILE A 129 8.90 -7.60 -12.36
N VAL A 130 9.52 -6.96 -11.35
CA VAL A 130 9.94 -7.60 -10.10
C VAL A 130 9.10 -7.07 -8.96
N GLY A 131 8.26 -7.92 -8.38
CA GLY A 131 7.55 -7.65 -7.13
C GLY A 131 8.12 -8.50 -6.00
N PHE A 132 8.17 -7.94 -4.82
CA PHE A 132 8.58 -8.66 -3.61
C PHE A 132 7.64 -8.30 -2.47
N ASP A 133 7.45 -9.24 -1.56
CA ASP A 133 6.80 -8.96 -0.30
C ASP A 133 7.88 -8.44 0.67
N PRO A 134 7.76 -7.20 1.19
CA PRO A 134 8.71 -6.68 2.16
C PRO A 134 8.80 -7.55 3.41
N ARG A 135 9.83 -7.33 4.23
CA ARG A 135 9.94 -7.97 5.54
C ARG A 135 8.67 -7.78 6.35
N GLY A 136 8.21 -8.82 6.99
CA GLY A 136 6.96 -8.82 7.76
C GLY A 136 5.68 -8.93 6.93
N VAL A 137 5.73 -8.99 5.60
CA VAL A 137 4.58 -8.89 4.71
C VAL A 137 4.33 -10.16 3.91
N GLY A 138 3.07 -10.52 3.77
CA GLY A 138 2.56 -11.47 2.77
C GLY A 138 3.16 -12.86 2.87
N ARG A 139 3.88 -13.27 1.83
CA ARG A 139 4.55 -14.57 1.73
C ARG A 139 6.01 -14.55 2.20
N SER A 140 6.62 -13.38 2.40
CA SER A 140 7.88 -13.25 3.15
C SER A 140 7.69 -13.77 4.57
N ASP A 141 8.75 -13.88 5.36
CA ASP A 141 8.57 -14.23 6.78
C ASP A 141 7.66 -13.14 7.41
N PRO A 142 6.36 -13.45 7.69
CA PRO A 142 5.36 -12.44 7.98
C PRO A 142 5.32 -12.06 9.45
N VAL A 143 4.99 -10.81 9.75
CA VAL A 143 4.51 -10.45 11.09
C VAL A 143 3.18 -11.15 11.33
N THR A 144 3.13 -11.90 12.43
CA THR A 144 1.93 -12.58 12.91
C THR A 144 1.51 -11.94 14.21
N CYS A 145 0.32 -11.35 14.25
CA CYS A 145 -0.18 -10.68 15.44
C CYS A 145 -1.36 -11.45 16.05
N GLN A 146 -2.56 -11.20 15.58
CA GLN A 146 -3.78 -11.80 16.09
C GLN A 146 -4.39 -12.79 15.10
N THR A 147 -5.27 -13.67 15.57
CA THR A 147 -6.12 -14.48 14.70
C THR A 147 -7.14 -13.60 13.98
N ASP A 148 -7.60 -14.01 12.79
CA ASP A 148 -8.59 -13.29 11.99
C ASP A 148 -9.83 -12.93 12.81
N ALA A 149 -10.37 -13.86 13.58
CA ALA A 149 -11.55 -13.63 14.44
C ALA A 149 -11.28 -12.63 15.59
N THR A 150 -10.03 -12.47 16.04
CA THR A 150 -9.68 -11.47 17.05
C THR A 150 -9.48 -10.11 16.41
N PHE A 151 -8.89 -10.09 15.23
CA PHE A 151 -8.72 -8.87 14.44
C PHE A 151 -10.07 -8.32 13.96
N ASP A 152 -11.03 -9.17 13.55
CA ASP A 152 -12.42 -8.77 13.26
C ASP A 152 -13.06 -7.98 14.41
N LYS A 153 -12.78 -8.37 15.67
CA LYS A 153 -13.31 -7.64 16.84
C LYS A 153 -12.65 -6.27 17.03
N LEU A 154 -11.38 -6.13 16.65
CA LEU A 154 -10.68 -4.85 16.74
C LEU A 154 -11.23 -3.85 15.71
N ILE A 155 -11.33 -4.25 14.45
CA ILE A 155 -11.82 -3.37 13.38
C ILE A 155 -13.33 -3.07 13.46
N ALA A 156 -14.08 -3.85 14.24
CA ALA A 156 -15.51 -3.61 14.52
C ALA A 156 -15.72 -2.74 15.78
N MET A 157 -14.67 -2.24 16.44
CA MET A 157 -14.81 -1.29 17.54
C MET A 157 -15.25 0.05 16.97
N ASP A 158 -15.85 0.87 17.87
CA ASP A 158 -16.09 2.27 17.61
C ASP A 158 -14.77 2.99 17.33
N PRO A 159 -14.60 3.60 16.14
CA PRO A 159 -13.32 4.17 15.72
C PRO A 159 -13.12 5.63 16.17
N ASP A 160 -14.15 6.29 16.68
CA ASP A 160 -14.15 7.69 17.16
C ASP A 160 -14.88 7.85 18.50
N PRO A 161 -14.44 7.14 19.54
CA PRO A 161 -15.11 7.00 20.80
C PRO A 161 -15.39 8.35 21.48
N ASP A 162 -16.61 8.51 21.99
CA ASP A 162 -17.12 9.71 22.65
C ASP A 162 -17.06 9.66 24.19
N THR A 163 -16.83 8.46 24.75
CA THR A 163 -16.74 8.25 26.20
C THR A 163 -15.37 7.69 26.61
N LEU A 164 -14.90 8.05 27.81
CA LEU A 164 -13.63 7.52 28.36
C LEU A 164 -13.59 5.98 28.35
N LYS A 165 -14.72 5.33 28.58
CA LYS A 165 -14.81 3.87 28.54
C LYS A 165 -14.55 3.31 27.14
N LEU A 166 -15.03 3.96 26.10
CA LEU A 166 -14.81 3.54 24.70
C LEU A 166 -13.39 3.87 24.25
N VAL A 167 -12.83 5.01 24.67
CA VAL A 167 -11.42 5.37 24.49
C VAL A 167 -10.50 4.29 25.08
N ASP A 168 -10.71 3.93 26.35
CA ASP A 168 -9.95 2.85 27.01
C ASP A 168 -10.07 1.51 26.26
N LYS A 169 -11.28 1.19 25.78
CA LYS A 169 -11.54 -0.06 25.04
C LYS A 169 -10.80 -0.08 23.70
N LEU A 170 -10.79 1.02 22.96
CA LEU A 170 -10.07 1.15 21.67
C LEU A 170 -8.56 1.04 21.91
N GLY A 171 -8.00 1.81 22.84
CA GLY A 171 -6.59 1.76 23.23
C GLY A 171 -6.16 0.37 23.71
N ASP A 172 -6.98 -0.32 24.50
CA ASP A 172 -6.74 -1.72 24.90
C ASP A 172 -6.72 -2.69 23.71
N GLY A 173 -7.55 -2.43 22.70
CA GLY A 173 -7.55 -3.20 21.46
C GLY A 173 -6.20 -3.13 20.75
N PHE A 174 -5.66 -1.93 20.55
CA PHE A 174 -4.36 -1.72 19.91
C PHE A 174 -3.19 -2.21 20.77
N ARG A 175 -3.21 -2.01 22.08
CA ARG A 175 -2.21 -2.59 22.99
C ARG A 175 -2.19 -4.12 22.94
N LYS A 176 -3.34 -4.78 22.80
CA LYS A 176 -3.43 -6.25 22.64
C LYS A 176 -2.90 -6.69 21.28
N LEU A 177 -3.18 -5.95 20.21
CA LEU A 177 -2.62 -6.21 18.88
C LEU A 177 -1.09 -6.14 18.95
N SER A 178 -0.54 -5.05 19.45
CA SER A 178 0.90 -4.81 19.60
C SER A 178 1.61 -5.91 20.38
N LYS A 179 1.11 -6.23 21.57
CA LYS A 179 1.67 -7.33 22.41
C LYS A 179 1.60 -8.69 21.70
N ALA A 180 0.53 -8.93 20.93
CA ALA A 180 0.41 -10.16 20.16
C ALA A 180 1.41 -10.21 19.00
N CYS A 181 1.68 -9.08 18.32
CA CYS A 181 2.72 -8.99 17.29
C CYS A 181 4.10 -9.38 17.85
N VAL A 182 4.51 -8.78 18.96
CA VAL A 182 5.79 -9.11 19.60
C VAL A 182 5.84 -10.58 20.07
N LYS A 183 4.77 -11.06 20.69
CA LYS A 183 4.71 -12.44 21.19
C LYS A 183 4.82 -13.47 20.08
N ASN A 184 4.14 -13.25 18.95
CA ASN A 184 3.99 -14.25 17.89
C ASN A 184 5.04 -14.12 16.79
N SER A 185 5.68 -12.95 16.64
CA SER A 185 6.71 -12.70 15.64
C SER A 185 8.13 -12.59 16.22
N GLY A 186 8.26 -12.56 17.55
CA GLY A 186 9.57 -12.43 18.19
C GLY A 186 10.31 -11.18 17.78
N ALA A 187 11.59 -11.31 17.51
CA ALA A 187 12.47 -10.20 17.13
C ALA A 187 12.02 -9.51 15.84
N LEU A 188 11.42 -10.23 14.90
CA LEU A 188 10.92 -9.65 13.63
C LEU A 188 9.96 -8.47 13.87
N ALA A 189 9.19 -8.47 14.96
CA ALA A 189 8.27 -7.39 15.28
C ALA A 189 8.95 -6.02 15.48
N SER A 190 10.26 -5.97 15.76
CA SER A 190 11.07 -4.76 15.90
C SER A 190 11.88 -4.42 14.65
N HIS A 191 11.88 -5.30 13.65
CA HIS A 191 12.71 -5.22 12.45
C HIS A 191 11.89 -5.19 11.16
N VAL A 192 10.75 -4.48 11.14
CA VAL A 192 9.92 -4.30 9.94
C VAL A 192 9.81 -2.83 9.52
N THR A 193 10.85 -2.05 9.79
CA THR A 193 10.91 -0.63 9.41
C THR A 193 11.06 -0.43 7.91
N THR A 194 10.67 0.74 7.43
CA THR A 194 10.90 1.14 6.03
C THR A 194 12.39 1.24 5.69
N GLU A 195 13.24 1.67 6.62
CA GLU A 195 14.69 1.72 6.39
C GLU A 195 15.27 0.33 6.12
N GLU A 196 14.93 -0.66 6.94
CA GLU A 196 15.41 -2.03 6.75
C GLU A 196 14.84 -2.65 5.46
N ALA A 197 13.57 -2.36 5.12
CA ALA A 197 12.99 -2.77 3.85
C ALA A 197 13.69 -2.14 2.63
N ALA A 198 14.17 -0.89 2.75
CA ALA A 198 14.98 -0.24 1.71
C ALA A 198 16.36 -0.89 1.56
N ARG A 199 16.97 -1.35 2.65
CA ARG A 199 18.22 -2.13 2.63
C ARG A 199 17.99 -3.51 1.98
N ASP A 200 16.87 -4.15 2.26
CA ASP A 200 16.44 -5.39 1.56
C ASP A 200 16.34 -5.17 0.05
N LEU A 201 15.73 -4.05 -0.35
CA LEU A 201 15.55 -3.69 -1.76
C LEU A 201 16.90 -3.52 -2.48
N ASP A 202 17.95 -3.06 -1.80
CA ASP A 202 19.30 -3.00 -2.40
C ASP A 202 19.94 -4.37 -2.60
N VAL A 203 19.74 -5.29 -1.66
CA VAL A 203 20.13 -6.71 -1.84
C VAL A 203 19.40 -7.30 -3.04
N LEU A 204 18.09 -7.08 -3.15
CA LEU A 204 17.30 -7.57 -4.29
C LEU A 204 17.76 -6.97 -5.61
N ARG A 205 18.03 -5.65 -5.65
CA ARG A 205 18.59 -4.97 -6.83
C ARG A 205 19.86 -5.67 -7.32
N ALA A 206 20.81 -5.92 -6.43
CA ALA A 206 22.08 -6.54 -6.77
C ALA A 206 21.91 -7.98 -7.27
N LEU A 207 21.08 -8.78 -6.60
CA LEU A 207 20.78 -10.17 -6.98
C LEU A 207 20.02 -10.27 -8.31
N MET A 208 19.20 -9.26 -8.63
CA MET A 208 18.51 -9.15 -9.92
C MET A 208 19.39 -8.51 -11.02
N GLY A 209 20.69 -8.35 -10.81
CA GLY A 209 21.63 -7.87 -11.82
C GLY A 209 21.52 -6.39 -12.17
N GLN A 210 20.84 -5.59 -11.36
CA GLN A 210 20.65 -4.17 -11.66
C GLN A 210 21.70 -3.30 -10.98
N LYS A 211 22.51 -2.57 -11.76
CA LYS A 211 23.50 -1.61 -11.23
C LYS A 211 22.82 -0.43 -10.55
N LYS A 212 21.67 -0.01 -11.08
CA LYS A 212 20.80 1.02 -10.52
C LYS A 212 19.39 0.50 -10.44
N LEU A 213 18.66 0.92 -9.41
CA LEU A 213 17.27 0.55 -9.19
C LEU A 213 16.37 1.35 -10.14
N THR A 214 15.60 0.66 -10.98
CA THR A 214 14.41 1.23 -11.63
C THR A 214 13.21 0.79 -10.83
N TYR A 215 12.38 1.75 -10.36
CA TYR A 215 11.38 1.48 -9.35
C TYR A 215 10.09 2.27 -9.57
N TYR A 216 8.96 1.61 -9.34
CA TYR A 216 7.66 2.22 -9.21
C TYR A 216 7.10 1.91 -7.83
N GLY A 217 6.82 2.94 -7.05
CA GLY A 217 6.16 2.82 -5.76
C GLY A 217 4.88 3.62 -5.71
N ALA A 218 3.78 2.96 -5.34
CA ALA A 218 2.50 3.61 -5.11
C ALA A 218 2.27 3.83 -3.61
N SER A 219 1.69 5.00 -3.23
CA SER A 219 1.29 5.23 -1.83
C SER A 219 2.49 5.09 -0.86
N TYR A 220 2.39 4.26 0.18
CA TYR A 220 3.54 3.93 1.05
C TYR A 220 4.77 3.44 0.26
N GLY A 221 4.60 2.84 -0.91
CA GLY A 221 5.74 2.48 -1.77
C GLY A 221 6.59 3.68 -2.17
N THR A 222 6.06 4.89 -2.12
CA THR A 222 6.80 6.14 -2.33
C THR A 222 7.74 6.43 -1.15
N GLN A 223 7.30 6.19 0.08
CA GLN A 223 8.15 6.30 1.27
C GLN A 223 9.31 5.31 1.20
N LEU A 224 9.05 4.05 0.81
CA LEU A 224 10.09 3.05 0.60
C LEU A 224 11.09 3.47 -0.50
N GLY A 225 10.60 3.97 -1.64
CA GLY A 225 11.44 4.45 -2.74
C GLY A 225 12.26 5.68 -2.38
N ALA A 226 11.68 6.64 -1.66
CA ALA A 226 12.38 7.84 -1.20
C ALA A 226 13.46 7.49 -0.14
N THR A 227 13.14 6.61 0.81
CA THR A 227 14.10 6.09 1.80
C THR A 227 15.25 5.33 1.11
N TYR A 228 14.93 4.53 0.08
CA TYR A 228 15.96 3.87 -0.72
C TYR A 228 16.89 4.90 -1.40
N ALA A 229 16.33 5.94 -2.00
CA ALA A 229 17.11 6.97 -2.67
C ALA A 229 18.01 7.75 -1.69
N GLU A 230 17.54 7.98 -0.46
CA GLU A 230 18.34 8.60 0.61
C GLU A 230 19.53 7.71 1.01
N LEU A 231 19.29 6.41 1.24
CA LEU A 231 20.33 5.48 1.66
C LEU A 231 21.31 5.13 0.55
N PHE A 232 20.84 5.07 -0.71
CA PHE A 232 21.60 4.59 -1.86
C PHE A 232 21.50 5.52 -3.07
N PRO A 233 21.82 6.82 -2.96
CA PRO A 233 21.58 7.78 -4.04
C PRO A 233 22.31 7.41 -5.33
N LYS A 234 23.55 6.89 -5.25
CA LYS A 234 24.34 6.46 -6.42
C LYS A 234 23.82 5.19 -7.10
N ARG A 235 22.99 4.40 -6.39
CA ARG A 235 22.36 3.17 -6.88
C ARG A 235 20.92 3.41 -7.34
N SER A 236 20.39 4.61 -7.15
CA SER A 236 19.09 5.03 -7.65
C SER A 236 19.15 5.31 -9.14
N GLY A 237 18.24 4.73 -9.89
CA GLY A 237 18.02 4.93 -11.32
C GLY A 237 16.73 5.70 -11.56
N ALA A 238 15.88 5.23 -12.48
CA ALA A 238 14.56 5.82 -12.70
C ALA A 238 13.60 5.42 -11.58
N LEU A 239 13.29 6.34 -10.68
CA LEU A 239 12.31 6.16 -9.61
C LEU A 239 11.06 6.97 -9.92
N VAL A 240 9.89 6.31 -9.82
CA VAL A 240 8.56 6.91 -9.91
C VAL A 240 7.84 6.67 -8.59
N LEU A 241 7.46 7.75 -7.93
CA LEU A 241 6.80 7.79 -6.63
C LEU A 241 5.39 8.36 -6.81
N ASP A 242 4.40 7.48 -6.82
CA ASP A 242 3.02 7.80 -7.22
C ASP A 242 2.06 7.83 -6.03
N GLY A 243 1.38 8.96 -5.82
CA GLY A 243 0.59 9.19 -4.62
C GLY A 243 1.51 9.31 -3.40
N ALA A 244 2.35 10.35 -3.35
CA ALA A 244 3.50 10.40 -2.47
C ALA A 244 3.14 10.60 -0.99
N VAL A 245 3.80 9.83 -0.14
CA VAL A 245 3.86 10.06 1.31
C VAL A 245 5.04 11.02 1.58
N ASP A 246 4.77 12.08 2.33
CA ASP A 246 5.80 13.01 2.80
C ASP A 246 6.36 12.54 4.16
N PRO A 247 7.58 11.97 4.20
CA PRO A 247 8.15 11.43 5.42
C PRO A 247 8.63 12.50 6.41
N SER A 248 8.67 13.77 6.00
CA SER A 248 9.05 14.89 6.87
C SER A 248 7.95 15.30 7.84
N ARG A 249 6.69 14.88 7.57
CA ARG A 249 5.52 15.25 8.37
C ARG A 249 5.33 14.37 9.58
N SER A 250 5.05 14.99 10.73
CA SER A 250 4.63 14.24 11.92
C SER A 250 3.33 13.47 11.66
N LYS A 251 3.13 12.36 12.37
CA LYS A 251 1.90 11.54 12.26
C LYS A 251 0.62 12.35 12.49
N GLU A 252 0.64 13.27 13.46
CA GLU A 252 -0.48 14.18 13.73
C GLU A 252 -0.80 15.06 12.52
N ARG A 253 0.22 15.63 11.88
CA ARG A 253 0.06 16.47 10.69
C ARG A 253 -0.47 15.65 9.52
N GLN A 254 0.08 14.45 9.31
CA GLN A 254 -0.41 13.52 8.30
C GLN A 254 -1.91 13.22 8.49
N GLY A 255 -2.35 12.90 9.71
CA GLY A 255 -3.74 12.62 10.01
C GLY A 255 -4.67 13.79 9.67
N LEU A 256 -4.33 15.03 10.05
CA LEU A 256 -5.15 16.20 9.75
C LEU A 256 -5.18 16.51 8.23
N ASP A 257 -4.07 16.34 7.54
CA ASP A 257 -4.01 16.55 6.09
C ASP A 257 -4.83 15.49 5.34
N GLN A 258 -4.75 14.22 5.76
CA GLN A 258 -5.60 13.15 5.23
C GLN A 258 -7.09 13.43 5.48
N THR A 259 -7.46 13.89 6.67
CA THR A 259 -8.84 14.27 7.00
C THR A 259 -9.40 15.28 5.99
N LYS A 260 -8.64 16.34 5.68
CA LYS A 260 -9.03 17.35 4.67
C LYS A 260 -9.15 16.73 3.28
N SER A 261 -8.26 15.81 2.95
CA SER A 261 -8.21 15.18 1.63
C SER A 261 -9.37 14.22 1.41
N PHE A 262 -9.68 13.38 2.39
CA PHE A 262 -10.89 12.54 2.35
C PHE A 262 -12.16 13.38 2.24
N GLN A 263 -12.24 14.52 2.94
CA GLN A 263 -13.37 15.44 2.79
C GLN A 263 -13.44 16.07 1.38
N ARG A 264 -12.30 16.36 0.75
CA ARG A 264 -12.27 16.83 -0.66
C ARG A 264 -12.82 15.76 -1.60
N ALA A 265 -12.38 14.51 -1.43
CA ALA A 265 -12.86 13.39 -2.23
C ALA A 265 -14.35 13.11 -2.00
N LEU A 266 -14.83 13.15 -0.76
CA LEU A 266 -16.27 13.01 -0.45
C LEU A 266 -17.09 14.11 -1.12
N LYS A 267 -16.63 15.35 -1.11
CA LYS A 267 -17.29 16.46 -1.81
C LYS A 267 -17.32 16.26 -3.33
N ALA A 268 -16.27 15.68 -3.92
CA ALA A 268 -16.25 15.34 -5.34
C ALA A 268 -17.26 14.22 -5.65
N TYR A 269 -17.30 13.16 -4.85
CA TYR A 269 -18.31 12.11 -4.93
C TYR A 269 -19.75 12.64 -4.85
N VAL A 270 -20.05 13.50 -3.87
CA VAL A 270 -21.39 14.10 -3.74
C VAL A 270 -21.72 14.98 -4.94
N ALA A 271 -20.75 15.72 -5.49
CA ALA A 271 -20.96 16.55 -6.66
C ALA A 271 -21.29 15.69 -7.89
N ASP A 272 -20.56 14.61 -8.12
CA ASP A 272 -20.79 13.64 -9.19
C ASP A 272 -22.20 13.01 -9.09
N CYS A 273 -22.57 12.57 -7.89
CA CYS A 273 -23.92 12.03 -7.64
C CYS A 273 -25.02 13.03 -8.03
N LEU A 274 -24.86 14.31 -7.69
CA LEU A 274 -25.84 15.36 -8.00
C LEU A 274 -25.87 15.71 -9.49
N GLU A 275 -24.74 15.66 -10.18
CA GLU A 275 -24.65 15.90 -11.64
C GLU A 275 -25.37 14.82 -12.44
N GLY A 276 -25.49 13.60 -11.91
CA GLY A 276 -26.29 12.51 -12.48
C GLY A 276 -27.81 12.78 -12.53
N GLY A 277 -28.29 13.90 -11.99
CA GLY A 277 -29.65 14.43 -12.13
C GLY A 277 -30.69 13.89 -11.13
N SER A 278 -30.34 12.88 -10.35
CA SER A 278 -31.18 12.38 -9.22
C SER A 278 -30.30 11.67 -8.20
N CYS A 279 -29.64 12.46 -7.35
CA CYS A 279 -28.85 11.90 -6.24
C CYS A 279 -29.77 11.40 -5.12
N PRO A 280 -29.79 10.10 -4.81
CA PRO A 280 -30.67 9.56 -3.77
C PRO A 280 -30.21 9.95 -2.37
N LEU A 281 -29.06 10.61 -2.23
CA LEU A 281 -28.51 11.05 -0.94
C LEU A 281 -29.01 12.43 -0.53
N GLY A 282 -29.61 13.22 -1.43
CA GLY A 282 -30.12 14.55 -1.15
C GLY A 282 -30.32 15.39 -2.39
N GLU A 283 -31.00 16.53 -2.25
CA GLU A 283 -31.28 17.46 -3.34
C GLU A 283 -30.11 18.43 -3.59
N ASP A 284 -29.23 18.59 -2.62
CA ASP A 284 -28.03 19.42 -2.68
C ASP A 284 -26.88 18.82 -1.84
N LYS A 285 -25.72 19.50 -1.86
CA LYS A 285 -24.49 19.00 -1.21
C LYS A 285 -24.62 18.91 0.32
N ASP A 286 -25.34 19.83 0.93
CA ASP A 286 -25.49 19.88 2.39
C ASP A 286 -26.43 18.75 2.83
N ALA A 287 -27.58 18.59 2.19
CA ALA A 287 -28.51 17.49 2.44
C ALA A 287 -27.86 16.10 2.24
N ALA A 288 -27.02 15.94 1.23
CA ALA A 288 -26.32 14.67 1.00
C ALA A 288 -25.29 14.38 2.11
N ASN A 289 -24.54 15.37 2.56
CA ASN A 289 -23.63 15.22 3.70
C ASN A 289 -24.38 14.93 5.01
N ASP A 290 -25.47 15.64 5.28
CA ASP A 290 -26.28 15.46 6.48
C ASP A 290 -26.86 14.04 6.53
N ASN A 291 -27.37 13.50 5.43
CA ASN A 291 -27.88 12.15 5.35
C ASN A 291 -26.80 11.08 5.58
N ILE A 292 -25.56 11.32 5.15
CA ILE A 292 -24.43 10.42 5.46
C ILE A 292 -24.12 10.45 6.96
N LEU A 293 -24.09 11.63 7.57
CA LEU A 293 -23.86 11.79 9.02
C LEU A 293 -24.98 11.15 9.83
N GLU A 294 -26.26 11.40 9.49
CA GLU A 294 -27.40 10.77 10.16
C GLU A 294 -27.35 9.23 10.10
N LEU A 295 -26.86 8.65 9.00
CA LEU A 295 -26.66 7.22 8.90
C LEU A 295 -25.56 6.73 9.86
N LEU A 296 -24.45 7.46 9.96
CA LEU A 296 -23.33 7.10 10.83
C LEU A 296 -23.73 7.23 12.31
N ASP A 297 -24.37 8.32 12.70
CA ASP A 297 -24.92 8.53 14.06
C ASP A 297 -25.90 7.40 14.44
N ALA A 298 -26.78 7.00 13.52
CA ALA A 298 -27.70 5.89 13.76
C ALA A 298 -26.98 4.54 13.92
N LEU A 299 -25.82 4.36 13.28
CA LEU A 299 -25.00 3.15 13.38
C LEU A 299 -24.20 3.10 14.68
N GLU A 300 -23.85 4.23 15.28
CA GLU A 300 -23.26 4.31 16.61
C GLU A 300 -24.19 3.68 17.66
N ASP A 301 -25.49 4.07 17.61
CA ASP A 301 -26.50 3.51 18.50
C ASP A 301 -26.83 2.05 18.18
N LYS A 302 -26.94 1.70 16.90
CA LYS A 302 -27.43 0.38 16.49
C LYS A 302 -26.93 -0.08 15.15
N SER A 303 -26.16 -1.16 15.16
CA SER A 303 -25.71 -1.84 13.95
C SER A 303 -26.86 -2.35 13.06
N ILE A 304 -26.65 -2.32 11.74
CA ILE A 304 -27.61 -2.74 10.71
C ILE A 304 -27.34 -4.19 10.29
N GLU A 305 -28.43 -4.94 10.03
CA GLU A 305 -28.36 -6.32 9.53
C GLU A 305 -27.75 -6.35 8.12
N THR A 306 -27.06 -7.45 7.82
CA THR A 306 -26.51 -7.75 6.49
C THR A 306 -26.89 -9.16 6.05
N ARG A 307 -26.59 -9.52 4.83
CA ARG A 307 -26.71 -10.90 4.32
C ARG A 307 -25.53 -11.80 4.70
N PHE A 308 -24.54 -11.25 5.41
CA PHE A 308 -23.41 -11.97 5.97
C PHE A 308 -23.66 -12.31 7.44
N ASP A 309 -22.77 -13.11 8.04
CA ASP A 309 -22.85 -13.45 9.48
C ASP A 309 -22.48 -12.30 10.42
N ARG A 310 -22.20 -11.11 9.87
CA ARG A 310 -21.81 -9.89 10.60
C ARG A 310 -22.77 -8.76 10.29
N LYS A 311 -22.93 -7.87 11.25
CA LYS A 311 -23.69 -6.63 11.09
C LYS A 311 -22.77 -5.51 10.59
N LEU A 312 -23.37 -4.52 9.94
CA LEU A 312 -22.71 -3.27 9.64
C LEU A 312 -22.66 -2.43 10.92
N THR A 313 -21.47 -2.14 11.41
CA THR A 313 -21.20 -1.18 12.50
C THR A 313 -20.82 0.16 11.88
N GLU A 314 -20.82 1.22 12.69
CA GLU A 314 -20.36 2.53 12.27
C GLU A 314 -18.93 2.47 11.67
N GLY A 315 -17.96 1.89 12.39
CA GLY A 315 -16.60 1.75 11.91
C GLY A 315 -16.50 1.04 10.55
N ALA A 316 -17.29 -0.04 10.37
CA ALA A 316 -17.35 -0.71 9.07
C ALA A 316 -17.95 0.19 7.98
N ALA A 317 -18.94 1.01 8.29
CA ALA A 317 -19.53 1.95 7.34
C ALA A 317 -18.54 3.03 6.94
N ILE A 318 -17.84 3.64 7.89
CA ILE A 318 -16.82 4.68 7.62
C ILE A 318 -15.69 4.12 6.74
N TYR A 319 -15.16 2.93 7.05
CA TYR A 319 -14.12 2.32 6.22
C TYR A 319 -14.63 1.86 4.85
N GLY A 320 -15.91 1.50 4.74
CA GLY A 320 -16.55 1.24 3.45
C GLY A 320 -16.68 2.51 2.59
N ILE A 321 -17.05 3.64 3.20
CA ILE A 321 -17.08 4.95 2.54
C ILE A 321 -15.66 5.37 2.15
N ALA A 322 -14.70 5.25 3.08
CA ALA A 322 -13.30 5.58 2.82
C ALA A 322 -12.72 4.77 1.65
N TYR A 323 -13.00 3.45 1.58
CA TYR A 323 -12.55 2.61 0.48
C TYR A 323 -13.01 3.14 -0.89
N ALA A 324 -14.27 3.56 -0.99
CA ALA A 324 -14.81 4.07 -2.25
C ALA A 324 -14.20 5.42 -2.67
N MET A 325 -13.59 6.17 -1.75
CA MET A 325 -12.91 7.42 -2.10
C MET A 325 -11.59 7.19 -2.87
N TYR A 326 -11.00 5.99 -2.77
CA TYR A 326 -9.75 5.67 -3.48
C TYR A 326 -9.93 5.59 -4.99
N ASP A 327 -11.13 5.24 -5.48
CA ASP A 327 -11.39 4.99 -6.89
C ASP A 327 -12.81 5.46 -7.27
N PRO A 328 -12.93 6.46 -8.16
CA PRO A 328 -14.22 6.94 -8.65
C PRO A 328 -15.12 5.85 -9.26
N ASP A 329 -14.56 4.78 -9.83
CA ASP A 329 -15.33 3.65 -10.35
C ASP A 329 -16.14 2.92 -9.25
N SER A 330 -15.81 3.17 -7.97
CA SER A 330 -16.53 2.65 -6.80
C SER A 330 -17.72 3.52 -6.35
N TRP A 331 -17.91 4.73 -6.90
CA TRP A 331 -18.90 5.69 -6.40
C TRP A 331 -20.35 5.24 -6.55
N ASP A 332 -20.69 4.60 -7.67
CA ASP A 332 -22.03 4.03 -7.88
C ASP A 332 -22.34 2.90 -6.86
N VAL A 333 -21.32 2.09 -6.54
CA VAL A 333 -21.44 1.03 -5.53
C VAL A 333 -21.63 1.65 -4.15
N LEU A 334 -20.90 2.72 -3.82
CA LEU A 334 -21.06 3.47 -2.57
C LEU A 334 -22.48 4.03 -2.45
N THR A 335 -22.99 4.72 -3.49
CA THR A 335 -24.34 5.26 -3.53
C THR A 335 -25.38 4.16 -3.25
N THR A 336 -25.24 3.00 -3.92
CA THR A 336 -26.08 1.83 -3.67
C THR A 336 -25.99 1.38 -2.20
N GLY A 337 -24.79 1.37 -1.63
CA GLY A 337 -24.53 0.98 -0.25
C GLY A 337 -25.21 1.89 0.77
N LEU A 338 -25.06 3.20 0.60
CA LEU A 338 -25.64 4.21 1.48
C LEU A 338 -27.19 4.16 1.46
N VAL A 339 -27.77 4.09 0.27
CA VAL A 339 -29.24 3.97 0.10
C VAL A 339 -29.75 2.69 0.77
N ARG A 340 -29.12 1.55 0.54
CA ARG A 340 -29.55 0.29 1.16
C ARG A 340 -29.42 0.29 2.67
N ALA A 341 -28.35 0.87 3.20
CA ALA A 341 -28.16 1.00 4.64
C ALA A 341 -29.26 1.84 5.27
N GLY A 342 -29.67 2.95 4.63
CA GLY A 342 -30.83 3.75 5.04
C GLY A 342 -32.15 2.96 5.08
N PHE A 343 -32.29 1.88 4.30
CA PHE A 343 -33.41 0.94 4.36
C PHE A 343 -33.14 -0.30 5.25
N GLY A 344 -32.05 -0.33 6.01
CA GLY A 344 -31.74 -1.39 6.96
C GLY A 344 -30.99 -2.61 6.36
N ASP A 345 -30.43 -2.51 5.16
CA ASP A 345 -29.54 -3.54 4.54
C ASP A 345 -28.11 -3.00 4.41
N GLY A 346 -27.26 -3.30 5.39
CA GLY A 346 -25.83 -2.87 5.43
C GLY A 346 -24.87 -3.68 4.56
N THR A 347 -25.38 -4.63 3.74
CA THR A 347 -24.56 -5.61 3.04
C THR A 347 -23.49 -4.98 2.14
N VAL A 348 -23.81 -3.94 1.38
CA VAL A 348 -22.91 -3.34 0.39
C VAL A 348 -21.81 -2.54 1.08
N LEU A 349 -22.15 -1.72 2.08
CA LEU A 349 -21.14 -0.97 2.83
C LEU A 349 -20.18 -1.91 3.60
N LEU A 350 -20.70 -2.99 4.18
CA LEU A 350 -19.85 -3.99 4.82
C LEU A 350 -18.92 -4.69 3.81
N ALA A 351 -19.39 -4.95 2.59
CA ALA A 351 -18.56 -5.52 1.54
C ALA A 351 -17.44 -4.56 1.09
N LEU A 352 -17.70 -3.26 1.02
CA LEU A 352 -16.67 -2.24 0.76
C LEU A 352 -15.63 -2.18 1.89
N SER A 353 -16.06 -2.25 3.15
CA SER A 353 -15.17 -2.35 4.31
C SER A 353 -14.31 -3.62 4.27
N ASP A 354 -14.88 -4.76 3.87
CA ASP A 354 -14.15 -6.00 3.71
C ASP A 354 -13.07 -5.88 2.63
N GLN A 355 -13.34 -5.14 1.54
CA GLN A 355 -12.32 -4.85 0.52
C GLN A 355 -11.18 -3.97 1.07
N TYR A 356 -11.51 -2.97 1.91
CA TYR A 356 -10.51 -2.10 2.54
C TYR A 356 -9.47 -2.92 3.34
N TYR A 357 -9.94 -3.91 4.09
CA TYR A 357 -9.08 -4.75 4.94
C TYR A 357 -8.59 -6.04 4.26
N GLY A 358 -9.03 -6.34 3.04
CA GLY A 358 -8.72 -7.60 2.36
C GLY A 358 -9.39 -8.82 3.00
N ARG A 359 -10.53 -8.64 3.67
CA ARG A 359 -11.29 -9.70 4.34
C ARG A 359 -12.15 -10.47 3.33
N ARG A 360 -12.16 -11.79 3.42
CA ARG A 360 -13.00 -12.67 2.61
C ARG A 360 -14.32 -12.99 3.31
N GLN A 361 -15.31 -13.45 2.54
CA GLN A 361 -16.62 -13.81 3.06
C GLN A 361 -16.58 -14.99 4.04
N ASP A 362 -15.58 -15.88 3.92
CA ASP A 362 -15.38 -17.01 4.85
C ASP A 362 -14.76 -16.61 6.19
N GLY A 363 -14.50 -15.34 6.42
CA GLY A 363 -13.93 -14.81 7.66
C GLY A 363 -12.41 -14.82 7.70
N THR A 364 -11.73 -15.24 6.63
CA THR A 364 -10.28 -15.17 6.52
C THR A 364 -9.84 -13.86 5.87
N TYR A 365 -8.60 -13.45 6.10
CA TYR A 365 -7.99 -12.34 5.37
C TYR A 365 -7.18 -12.86 4.18
N LYS A 366 -7.04 -12.03 3.15
CA LYS A 366 -6.28 -12.38 1.93
C LYS A 366 -4.81 -12.65 2.26
N ASP A 367 -4.27 -11.85 3.15
CA ASP A 367 -2.92 -11.91 3.69
C ASP A 367 -2.87 -11.16 5.03
N ASN A 368 -1.67 -10.90 5.56
CA ASN A 368 -1.50 -10.16 6.82
C ASN A 368 -1.40 -8.64 6.64
N SER A 369 -1.72 -8.09 5.46
CA SER A 369 -1.46 -6.68 5.12
C SER A 369 -2.02 -5.70 6.15
N ALA A 370 -3.25 -5.92 6.62
CA ALA A 370 -3.88 -5.04 7.60
C ALA A 370 -3.16 -5.04 8.97
N GLN A 371 -2.62 -6.19 9.42
CA GLN A 371 -1.84 -6.27 10.67
C GLN A 371 -0.41 -5.76 10.49
N ALA A 372 0.22 -6.05 9.34
CA ALA A 372 1.54 -5.53 8.97
C ALA A 372 1.53 -4.00 8.84
N PHE A 373 0.41 -3.41 8.37
CA PHE A 373 0.21 -1.97 8.34
C PHE A 373 0.50 -1.32 9.70
N PHE A 374 -0.11 -1.81 10.77
CA PHE A 374 0.10 -1.27 12.12
C PHE A 374 1.53 -1.49 12.59
N ALA A 375 2.10 -2.69 12.38
CA ALA A 375 3.45 -3.02 12.83
C ALA A 375 4.50 -2.10 12.18
N ILE A 376 4.46 -1.91 10.87
CA ILE A 376 5.39 -1.07 10.12
C ILE A 376 5.19 0.40 10.51
N ARG A 377 3.95 0.89 10.46
CA ARG A 377 3.64 2.30 10.73
C ARG A 377 4.03 2.74 12.14
N CYS A 378 3.83 1.86 13.15
CA CYS A 378 4.16 2.21 14.53
C CYS A 378 5.66 2.12 14.84
N LEU A 379 6.45 1.41 14.04
CA LEU A 379 7.91 1.46 14.12
C LEU A 379 8.47 2.68 13.39
N ASP A 380 7.96 3.00 12.21
CA ASP A 380 8.39 4.17 11.43
C ASP A 380 8.05 5.48 12.15
N PHE A 381 6.90 5.54 12.84
CA PHE A 381 6.41 6.72 13.56
C PHE A 381 6.08 6.38 15.02
N PRO A 382 7.09 6.13 15.88
CA PRO A 382 6.88 5.62 17.24
C PRO A 382 6.26 6.65 18.20
N LYS A 383 6.23 7.94 17.84
CA LYS A 383 5.64 8.99 18.67
C LYS A 383 4.15 9.12 18.38
N ALA A 384 3.32 8.60 19.28
CA ALA A 384 1.87 8.82 19.26
C ALA A 384 1.48 9.88 20.31
N PRO A 385 0.48 10.74 20.03
CA PRO A 385 -0.07 11.66 21.02
C PRO A 385 -0.81 10.89 22.11
N ASP A 386 -0.88 11.46 23.31
CA ASP A 386 -1.77 10.96 24.37
C ASP A 386 -3.25 11.31 24.09
N ASP A 387 -4.18 10.64 24.81
CA ASP A 387 -5.61 10.83 24.63
C ASP A 387 -6.04 12.29 24.87
N ASP A 388 -5.47 12.97 25.87
CA ASP A 388 -5.75 14.38 26.12
C ASP A 388 -5.36 15.28 24.94
N THR A 389 -4.28 14.95 24.26
CA THR A 389 -3.84 15.66 23.04
C THR A 389 -4.79 15.38 21.90
N ILE A 390 -5.24 14.14 21.71
CA ILE A 390 -6.23 13.79 20.69
C ILE A 390 -7.53 14.56 20.94
N VAL A 391 -8.06 14.51 22.17
CA VAL A 391 -9.30 15.22 22.54
C VAL A 391 -9.18 16.73 22.30
N ARG A 392 -8.06 17.35 22.66
CA ARG A 392 -7.85 18.78 22.37
C ARG A 392 -7.86 19.11 20.87
N ARG A 393 -7.50 18.14 20.01
CA ARG A 393 -7.43 18.32 18.56
C ARG A 393 -8.70 17.93 17.82
N LEU A 394 -9.61 17.18 18.45
CA LEU A 394 -10.89 16.79 17.84
C LEU A 394 -11.62 17.93 17.13
N PRO A 395 -11.73 19.17 17.69
CA PRO A 395 -12.38 20.26 16.99
C PRO A 395 -11.74 20.63 15.63
N ASP A 396 -10.41 20.52 15.52
CA ASP A 396 -9.70 20.81 14.27
C ASP A 396 -10.01 19.76 13.22
N TYR A 397 -10.07 18.49 13.63
CA TYR A 397 -10.41 17.35 12.76
C TYR A 397 -11.87 17.37 12.33
N SER A 398 -12.82 17.58 13.27
CA SER A 398 -14.26 17.66 12.96
C SER A 398 -14.57 18.85 12.05
N LYS A 399 -13.86 19.98 12.22
CA LYS A 399 -13.96 21.12 11.30
C LYS A 399 -13.41 20.80 9.91
N ALA A 400 -12.34 19.98 9.82
CA ALA A 400 -11.74 19.56 8.56
C ALA A 400 -12.66 18.59 7.80
N SER A 401 -13.29 17.66 8.51
CA SER A 401 -14.27 16.72 7.99
C SER A 401 -15.26 16.31 9.09
N PRO A 402 -16.56 16.64 8.94
CA PRO A 402 -17.56 16.09 9.84
C PRO A 402 -17.63 14.54 9.79
N VAL A 403 -17.43 13.93 8.61
CA VAL A 403 -17.56 12.48 8.42
C VAL A 403 -16.32 11.71 8.88
N PHE A 404 -15.11 12.20 8.58
CA PHE A 404 -13.87 11.44 8.84
C PHE A 404 -13.07 11.98 10.04
N GLY A 405 -13.49 13.12 10.61
CA GLY A 405 -12.68 13.84 11.59
C GLY A 405 -12.41 13.04 12.87
N GLY A 406 -13.43 12.46 13.47
CA GLY A 406 -13.32 11.65 14.67
C GLY A 406 -12.36 10.47 14.46
N VAL A 407 -12.67 9.65 13.46
CA VAL A 407 -11.87 8.45 13.11
C VAL A 407 -10.40 8.79 12.84
N MET A 408 -10.15 9.85 12.06
CA MET A 408 -8.77 10.26 11.73
C MET A 408 -8.02 10.82 12.94
N ALA A 409 -8.68 11.50 13.85
CA ALA A 409 -8.08 11.96 15.09
C ALA A 409 -7.68 10.77 15.98
N TRP A 410 -8.57 9.82 16.18
CA TRP A 410 -8.33 8.64 17.01
C TRP A 410 -7.42 7.61 16.36
N SER A 411 -7.23 7.62 15.03
CA SER A 411 -6.21 6.79 14.38
C SER A 411 -4.78 7.09 14.88
N ALA A 412 -4.55 8.25 15.48
CA ALA A 412 -3.28 8.58 16.13
C ALA A 412 -2.99 7.71 17.38
N ALA A 413 -4.04 7.17 18.03
CA ALA A 413 -3.91 6.30 19.21
C ALA A 413 -3.41 4.87 18.87
N GLU A 414 -3.45 4.46 17.61
CA GLU A 414 -3.08 3.11 17.16
C GLU A 414 -1.67 2.68 17.60
N CYS A 415 -0.76 3.65 17.72
CA CYS A 415 0.63 3.40 18.09
C CYS A 415 0.98 3.77 19.54
N GLN A 416 0.00 4.14 20.36
CA GLN A 416 0.24 4.37 21.78
C GLN A 416 0.67 3.06 22.45
N ASP A 417 1.72 3.15 23.28
CA ASP A 417 2.27 2.01 24.00
C ASP A 417 2.59 0.80 23.08
N TRP A 418 3.01 1.07 21.81
CA TRP A 418 3.40 -0.02 20.92
C TRP A 418 4.58 -0.78 21.50
N ALA A 419 4.44 -2.10 21.69
CA ALA A 419 5.37 -2.90 22.48
C ALA A 419 6.72 -3.17 21.80
N ALA A 420 6.76 -3.13 20.45
CA ALA A 420 8.00 -3.22 19.70
C ALA A 420 8.62 -1.82 19.55
N THR A 421 9.94 -1.75 19.55
CA THR A 421 10.69 -0.51 19.30
C THR A 421 11.71 -0.72 18.19
N SER A 422 12.10 0.34 17.50
CA SER A 422 13.17 0.32 16.53
C SER A 422 14.07 1.54 16.73
N GLU A 423 15.36 1.39 16.42
CA GLU A 423 16.33 2.48 16.36
C GLU A 423 16.31 3.23 15.01
N HIS A 424 15.52 2.71 14.04
CA HIS A 424 15.41 3.21 12.68
C HIS A 424 14.01 3.79 12.35
N PRO A 425 13.54 4.82 13.09
CA PRO A 425 12.29 5.50 12.74
C PRO A 425 12.46 6.28 11.44
N GLN A 426 11.35 6.56 10.75
CA GLN A 426 11.35 7.32 9.51
C GLN A 426 12.01 8.69 9.70
N GLN A 427 12.87 9.07 8.76
CA GLN A 427 13.55 10.36 8.70
C GLN A 427 13.12 11.16 7.48
N PRO A 428 13.26 12.49 7.49
CA PRO A 428 13.19 13.31 6.29
C PRO A 428 14.20 12.83 5.24
N VAL A 429 13.89 13.04 3.97
CA VAL A 429 14.71 12.59 2.84
C VAL A 429 15.07 13.77 1.95
N SER A 430 16.29 13.77 1.42
CA SER A 430 16.76 14.70 0.39
C SER A 430 17.32 14.00 -0.84
N ALA A 431 17.76 12.75 -0.67
CA ALA A 431 18.35 11.88 -1.69
C ALA A 431 19.45 12.57 -2.52
N GLU A 432 20.36 13.31 -1.84
CA GLU A 432 21.38 14.09 -2.51
C GLU A 432 22.30 13.24 -3.39
N GLY A 433 22.38 13.58 -4.67
CA GLY A 433 23.16 12.85 -5.67
C GLY A 433 22.45 11.65 -6.31
N ALA A 434 21.16 11.44 -6.01
CA ALA A 434 20.32 10.49 -6.75
C ALA A 434 20.05 10.99 -8.19
N ALA A 435 19.70 10.06 -9.09
CA ALA A 435 19.13 10.41 -10.39
C ALA A 435 17.80 11.15 -10.20
N PRO A 436 17.27 11.83 -11.23
CA PRO A 436 15.96 12.47 -11.15
C PRO A 436 14.88 11.52 -10.60
N ILE A 437 14.01 12.03 -9.73
CA ILE A 437 12.93 11.25 -9.11
C ILE A 437 11.60 11.87 -9.53
N VAL A 438 10.77 11.12 -10.24
CA VAL A 438 9.44 11.56 -10.64
C VAL A 438 8.47 11.33 -9.48
N VAL A 439 7.84 12.40 -9.01
CA VAL A 439 6.83 12.38 -7.93
C VAL A 439 5.48 12.75 -8.52
N ILE A 440 4.50 11.85 -8.41
CA ILE A 440 3.16 12.04 -8.96
C ILE A 440 2.18 12.34 -7.83
N GLY A 441 1.35 13.37 -8.03
CA GLY A 441 0.26 13.70 -7.12
C GLY A 441 -1.04 13.94 -7.87
N SER A 442 -2.13 13.33 -7.40
CA SER A 442 -3.49 13.62 -7.87
C SER A 442 -4.11 14.71 -7.00
N THR A 443 -4.74 15.72 -7.62
CA THR A 443 -5.22 16.93 -6.91
C THR A 443 -6.33 16.65 -5.90
N ARG A 444 -7.06 15.56 -6.05
CA ARG A 444 -8.10 15.12 -5.11
C ARG A 444 -7.86 13.69 -4.61
N ASP A 445 -6.59 13.36 -4.40
CA ASP A 445 -6.19 12.10 -3.76
C ASP A 445 -6.65 12.08 -2.28
N PRO A 446 -7.45 11.11 -1.86
CA PRO A 446 -7.94 11.04 -0.48
C PRO A 446 -6.88 10.61 0.53
N ALA A 447 -6.01 9.69 0.15
CA ALA A 447 -5.11 8.98 1.05
C ALA A 447 -3.74 9.64 1.20
N THR A 448 -3.19 10.13 0.08
CA THR A 448 -1.93 10.87 0.00
C THR A 448 -2.19 12.25 -0.58
N PRO A 449 -2.53 13.23 0.29
CA PRO A 449 -2.85 14.58 -0.14
C PRO A 449 -1.86 15.13 -1.16
N TYR A 450 -2.37 15.81 -2.21
CA TYR A 450 -1.53 16.37 -3.28
C TYR A 450 -0.38 17.22 -2.74
N GLU A 451 -0.63 17.96 -1.66
CA GLU A 451 0.35 18.80 -0.97
C GLU A 451 1.57 18.00 -0.44
N TRP A 452 1.42 16.68 -0.24
CA TRP A 452 2.55 15.82 0.13
C TRP A 452 3.44 15.51 -1.07
N SER A 453 2.86 15.36 -2.26
CA SER A 453 3.62 15.17 -3.48
C SER A 453 4.40 16.42 -3.87
N GLU A 454 3.80 17.61 -3.66
CA GLU A 454 4.51 18.90 -3.83
C GLU A 454 5.70 18.98 -2.85
N SER A 455 5.44 18.75 -1.56
CA SER A 455 6.46 18.81 -0.51
C SER A 455 7.60 17.83 -0.76
N LEU A 456 7.28 16.56 -1.07
CA LEU A 456 8.30 15.54 -1.35
C LEU A 456 9.13 15.90 -2.60
N ALA A 457 8.51 16.41 -3.65
CA ALA A 457 9.23 16.82 -4.85
C ALA A 457 10.17 18.00 -4.59
N GLU A 458 9.81 18.91 -3.66
CA GLU A 458 10.65 20.03 -3.22
C GLU A 458 11.78 19.57 -2.29
N ASP A 459 11.53 18.64 -1.38
CA ASP A 459 12.51 18.12 -0.44
C ASP A 459 13.60 17.27 -1.12
N LEU A 460 13.25 16.55 -2.18
CA LEU A 460 14.17 15.75 -2.97
C LEU A 460 15.05 16.64 -3.85
N SER A 461 16.38 16.50 -3.74
CA SER A 461 17.37 17.31 -4.49
C SER A 461 17.22 17.21 -6.02
N SER A 462 16.56 16.19 -6.50
CA SER A 462 16.31 15.90 -7.93
C SER A 462 14.83 15.53 -8.20
N GLY A 463 13.91 16.01 -7.35
CA GLY A 463 12.49 15.73 -7.48
C GLY A 463 11.84 16.47 -8.67
N ILE A 464 10.99 15.78 -9.43
CA ILE A 464 10.21 16.35 -10.54
C ILE A 464 8.74 16.05 -10.30
N LEU A 465 7.94 17.08 -10.04
CA LEU A 465 6.50 16.94 -9.79
C LEU A 465 5.73 16.69 -11.08
N VAL A 466 4.86 15.68 -11.06
CA VAL A 466 3.83 15.43 -12.08
C VAL A 466 2.47 15.55 -11.41
N THR A 467 1.72 16.55 -11.79
CA THR A 467 0.39 16.82 -11.27
C THR A 467 -0.66 16.16 -12.17
N ARG A 468 -1.44 15.24 -11.62
CA ARG A 468 -2.69 14.79 -12.23
C ARG A 468 -3.85 15.60 -11.67
N LYS A 469 -4.57 16.34 -12.52
CA LYS A 469 -5.82 16.98 -12.11
C LYS A 469 -6.94 15.93 -12.18
N GLY A 470 -7.37 15.41 -11.05
CA GLY A 470 -8.38 14.36 -11.04
C GLY A 470 -8.65 13.78 -9.65
N ASP A 471 -9.58 12.85 -9.61
CA ASP A 471 -10.05 12.14 -8.43
C ASP A 471 -9.38 10.78 -8.28
N GLY A 472 -9.34 10.28 -7.05
CA GLY A 472 -8.84 8.96 -6.73
C GLY A 472 -7.36 8.94 -6.35
N HIS A 473 -6.95 7.79 -5.83
CA HIS A 473 -5.61 7.57 -5.29
C HIS A 473 -4.65 7.12 -6.37
N THR A 474 -3.47 7.76 -6.45
CA THR A 474 -2.43 7.56 -7.48
C THR A 474 -2.79 8.17 -8.84
N GLY A 475 -1.85 8.16 -9.79
CA GLY A 475 -2.02 8.78 -11.10
C GLY A 475 -1.71 7.87 -12.28
N TYR A 476 -0.86 6.85 -12.12
CA TYR A 476 -0.47 5.96 -13.18
C TYR A 476 -1.42 4.78 -13.38
N GLY A 477 -1.78 4.51 -14.62
CA GLY A 477 -2.62 3.37 -14.97
C GLY A 477 -4.12 3.55 -14.67
N VAL A 478 -4.54 4.79 -14.39
CA VAL A 478 -5.94 5.15 -14.12
C VAL A 478 -6.62 5.81 -15.33
N GLY A 479 -6.05 5.63 -16.53
CA GLY A 479 -6.64 6.12 -17.78
C GLY A 479 -6.19 7.53 -18.18
N ASN A 480 -5.23 8.14 -17.51
CA ASN A 480 -4.66 9.42 -17.90
C ASN A 480 -3.42 9.23 -18.79
N ALA A 481 -3.58 9.37 -20.12
CA ALA A 481 -2.51 9.10 -21.07
C ALA A 481 -1.31 10.07 -20.96
N CYS A 482 -1.48 11.25 -20.37
CA CYS A 482 -0.38 12.18 -20.11
C CYS A 482 0.52 11.65 -19.01
N VAL A 483 -0.05 11.25 -17.88
CA VAL A 483 0.69 10.64 -16.75
C VAL A 483 1.35 9.33 -17.20
N ASP A 484 0.59 8.45 -17.86
CA ASP A 484 1.08 7.15 -18.31
C ASP A 484 2.30 7.31 -19.22
N ARG A 485 2.28 8.27 -20.15
CA ARG A 485 3.39 8.56 -21.04
C ARG A 485 4.63 9.04 -20.31
N VAL A 486 4.49 9.92 -19.32
CA VAL A 486 5.61 10.41 -18.50
C VAL A 486 6.26 9.26 -17.75
N VAL A 487 5.46 8.46 -17.05
CA VAL A 487 5.93 7.30 -16.27
C VAL A 487 6.65 6.30 -17.15
N GLU A 488 6.05 5.90 -18.26
CA GLU A 488 6.61 4.85 -19.10
C GLU A 488 7.86 5.31 -19.86
N ARG A 489 7.91 6.55 -20.34
CA ARG A 489 9.15 7.09 -20.95
C ARG A 489 10.30 7.08 -19.95
N TYR A 490 10.02 7.43 -18.70
CA TYR A 490 11.06 7.43 -17.67
C TYR A 490 11.48 6.01 -17.27
N LEU A 491 10.51 5.13 -16.97
CA LEU A 491 10.82 3.75 -16.57
C LEU A 491 11.47 2.91 -17.69
N VAL A 492 11.12 3.16 -18.96
CA VAL A 492 11.61 2.36 -20.10
C VAL A 492 12.90 2.95 -20.67
N PHE A 493 12.94 4.26 -20.91
CA PHE A 493 14.03 4.90 -21.66
C PHE A 493 14.94 5.78 -20.82
N ASN A 494 14.67 5.92 -19.51
CA ASN A 494 15.32 6.89 -18.61
C ASN A 494 15.19 8.35 -19.13
N GLU A 495 14.07 8.65 -19.80
CA GLU A 495 13.77 9.97 -20.28
C GLU A 495 12.91 10.71 -19.25
N GLU A 496 13.59 11.42 -18.34
CA GLU A 496 12.95 12.25 -17.34
C GLU A 496 12.27 13.46 -17.96
N PRO A 497 11.17 13.98 -17.37
CA PRO A 497 10.59 15.25 -17.77
C PRO A 497 11.62 16.39 -17.59
N SER A 498 11.59 17.38 -18.48
CA SER A 498 12.49 18.55 -18.41
C SER A 498 12.16 19.52 -17.27
N GLY A 499 11.12 19.25 -16.50
CA GLY A 499 10.61 20.03 -15.39
C GLY A 499 9.23 19.56 -14.96
N PRO A 500 8.54 20.27 -14.04
CA PRO A 500 7.20 19.92 -13.60
C PRO A 500 6.21 19.78 -14.75
N VAL A 501 5.34 18.77 -14.67
CA VAL A 501 4.31 18.47 -15.68
C VAL A 501 2.92 18.57 -15.03
N THR A 502 1.96 19.11 -15.75
CA THR A 502 0.54 19.09 -15.36
C THR A 502 -0.26 18.35 -16.41
N CYS A 503 -0.98 17.34 -16.00
CA CYS A 503 -1.85 16.50 -16.83
C CYS A 503 -3.31 16.75 -16.42
N ASP A 504 -4.14 17.14 -17.38
CA ASP A 504 -5.59 17.33 -17.16
C ASP A 504 -6.31 15.96 -17.23
N ASP A 505 -7.44 15.80 -16.52
CA ASP A 505 -8.16 14.52 -16.42
C ASP A 505 -8.75 14.03 -17.76
N THR A 506 -8.82 14.92 -18.75
CA THR A 506 -9.38 14.64 -20.08
C THR A 506 -8.33 14.26 -21.14
N GLU A 507 -7.07 14.11 -20.76
CA GLU A 507 -5.96 13.82 -21.69
C GLU A 507 -5.60 12.32 -21.77
#